data_2a9b66fa980e04592a6b027caf3a0149
#
_entry.id   2a9b66fa980e04592a6b027caf3a0149
#
_cell.length_a   1.000
_cell.length_b   1.000
_cell.length_c   1.000
_cell.angle_alpha   90.00
_cell.angle_beta   90.00
_cell.angle_gamma   90.00
#
_symmetry.space_group_name_H-M   'P 1'
#
loop_
_entity.id
_entity.type
_entity.pdbx_description
1 polymer ?
#
loop_
_entity_poly.entity_id
_entity_poly.type
_entity_poly.pdbx_seq_one_letter_code
_entity_poly.pdbx_strand_id
1 'polypeptide(L)'
;MKIKAVLNRDGGTFKTTDMQTYCESATRAFAAKGHELVCDVVPGAEIVDALESASGEAGLDALLAGGGDGTISTAAGIAWKAGLPLGVIPAGTMNLFARSLKLPLDIWKVLDLLAGAKVANVDIATANGRPFVHQFSAGLHARMVRMRNQMDFASRIGKIRASTSAAFGVMLDPPRFEVVFDIDGDGRSDERPISAISVSNNPLGNNSLFFADRVDTGKLGVYLAEPLEPTGVGKLAFDILRGKFKENEAVTASTAERVHLHFPKYRKGAACVLDGELLRMPPDVEIKIHAGELKVLVAPEQPTA
;
A
#
# COMPACT_ATOMS: atom_id res chain seq x y z
N MET A 1 -5.63 -25.02 11.60
CA MET A 1 -5.98 -24.30 10.37
C MET A 1 -5.19 -24.88 9.20
N LYS A 2 -5.80 -24.98 8.03
CA LYS A 2 -5.11 -25.25 6.77
C LYS A 2 -4.73 -23.91 6.13
N ILE A 3 -3.45 -23.69 5.90
CA ILE A 3 -2.90 -22.40 5.50
C ILE A 3 -2.07 -22.58 4.24
N LYS A 4 -2.20 -21.67 3.28
CA LYS A 4 -1.41 -21.63 2.07
C LYS A 4 -0.54 -20.37 2.06
N ALA A 5 0.77 -20.53 1.89
CA ALA A 5 1.69 -19.42 1.72
C ALA A 5 2.09 -19.31 0.24
N VAL A 6 1.90 -18.14 -0.35
CA VAL A 6 2.36 -17.82 -1.72
C VAL A 6 3.46 -16.77 -1.62
N LEU A 7 4.68 -17.14 -2.01
CA LEU A 7 5.89 -16.36 -1.79
C LEU A 7 6.51 -15.93 -3.11
N ASN A 8 6.62 -14.62 -3.30
CA ASN A 8 7.27 -14.04 -4.48
C ASN A 8 8.80 -14.10 -4.32
N ARG A 9 9.47 -15.06 -4.96
CA ARG A 9 10.94 -15.22 -4.91
C ARG A 9 11.70 -14.00 -5.44
N ASP A 10 11.06 -13.17 -6.27
CA ASP A 10 11.64 -11.94 -6.80
C ASP A 10 11.45 -10.73 -5.87
N GLY A 11 10.77 -10.91 -4.74
CA GLY A 11 10.63 -9.92 -3.66
C GLY A 11 11.98 -9.61 -3.02
N GLY A 12 12.21 -8.35 -2.66
CA GLY A 12 13.51 -7.82 -2.22
C GLY A 12 14.37 -8.76 -1.37
N THR A 13 13.93 -9.13 -0.16
CA THR A 13 14.67 -9.99 0.76
C THR A 13 14.71 -11.44 0.26
N PHE A 14 13.66 -11.95 -0.37
CA PHE A 14 13.59 -13.32 -0.85
C PHE A 14 14.59 -13.65 -1.97
N LYS A 15 15.03 -12.65 -2.75
CA LYS A 15 16.07 -12.83 -3.78
C LYS A 15 17.39 -13.42 -3.24
N THR A 16 17.68 -13.19 -1.97
CA THR A 16 18.92 -13.62 -1.31
C THR A 16 18.67 -14.65 -0.22
N THR A 17 17.43 -15.10 -0.04
CA THR A 17 17.02 -16.08 0.96
C THR A 17 16.98 -17.47 0.31
N ASP A 18 17.48 -18.47 1.00
CA ASP A 18 17.22 -19.87 0.64
C ASP A 18 15.74 -20.18 0.92
N MET A 19 14.95 -20.20 -0.13
CA MET A 19 13.51 -20.37 -0.05
C MET A 19 13.09 -21.77 0.40
N GLN A 20 13.92 -22.80 0.16
CA GLN A 20 13.65 -24.15 0.66
C GLN A 20 13.75 -24.14 2.19
N THR A 21 14.87 -23.69 2.74
CA THR A 21 15.08 -23.56 4.19
C THR A 21 14.02 -22.66 4.84
N TYR A 22 13.62 -21.59 4.15
CA TYR A 22 12.57 -20.70 4.64
C TYR A 22 11.22 -21.42 4.76
N CYS A 23 10.78 -22.13 3.72
CA CYS A 23 9.53 -22.91 3.72
C CYS A 23 9.52 -24.03 4.76
N GLU A 24 10.64 -24.75 4.91
CA GLU A 24 10.77 -25.78 5.94
C GLU A 24 10.63 -25.19 7.35
N SER A 25 11.23 -24.03 7.58
CA SER A 25 11.13 -23.33 8.87
C SER A 25 9.72 -22.79 9.12
N ALA A 26 9.08 -22.24 8.10
CA ALA A 26 7.68 -21.80 8.17
C ALA A 26 6.76 -22.99 8.51
N THR A 27 6.89 -24.10 7.78
CA THR A 27 6.08 -25.31 8.03
C THR A 27 6.25 -25.81 9.46
N ARG A 28 7.50 -25.84 9.99
CA ARG A 28 7.76 -26.25 11.38
C ARG A 28 7.12 -25.30 12.41
N ALA A 29 7.26 -23.98 12.18
CA ALA A 29 6.71 -22.98 13.10
C ALA A 29 5.18 -23.10 13.20
N PHE A 30 4.50 -23.27 12.07
CA PHE A 30 3.04 -23.44 12.02
C PHE A 30 2.59 -24.80 12.57
N ALA A 31 3.30 -25.90 12.27
CA ALA A 31 3.02 -27.22 12.81
C ALA A 31 3.12 -27.24 14.34
N ALA A 32 4.10 -26.53 14.93
CA ALA A 32 4.25 -26.39 16.38
C ALA A 32 3.05 -25.72 17.07
N LYS A 33 2.21 -25.01 16.29
CA LYS A 33 0.95 -24.38 16.75
C LYS A 33 -0.30 -25.15 16.30
N GLY A 34 -0.15 -26.36 15.75
CA GLY A 34 -1.24 -27.21 15.30
C GLY A 34 -1.87 -26.77 13.97
N HIS A 35 -1.11 -26.08 13.12
CA HIS A 35 -1.55 -25.65 11.80
C HIS A 35 -0.83 -26.42 10.70
N GLU A 36 -1.51 -26.66 9.60
CA GLU A 36 -0.95 -27.21 8.37
C GLU A 36 -0.60 -26.04 7.45
N LEU A 37 0.66 -25.93 7.06
CA LEU A 37 1.14 -24.90 6.11
C LEU A 37 1.74 -25.56 4.87
N VAL A 38 1.26 -25.13 3.70
CA VAL A 38 1.83 -25.42 2.39
C VAL A 38 2.41 -24.14 1.80
N CYS A 39 3.68 -24.22 1.36
CA CYS A 39 4.38 -23.10 0.72
C CYS A 39 4.48 -23.29 -0.79
N ASP A 40 4.05 -22.27 -1.54
CA ASP A 40 4.31 -22.12 -2.97
C ASP A 40 5.27 -20.94 -3.18
N VAL A 41 6.40 -21.23 -3.79
CA VAL A 41 7.42 -20.22 -4.13
C VAL A 41 7.39 -20.00 -5.63
N VAL A 42 6.97 -18.82 -6.06
CA VAL A 42 6.74 -18.50 -7.47
C VAL A 42 7.52 -17.26 -7.91
N PRO A 43 7.83 -17.12 -9.21
CA PRO A 43 8.37 -15.87 -9.75
C PRO A 43 7.31 -14.76 -9.69
N GLY A 44 7.79 -13.51 -9.68
CA GLY A 44 6.90 -12.34 -9.58
C GLY A 44 5.85 -12.25 -10.69
N ALA A 45 6.15 -12.78 -11.88
CA ALA A 45 5.21 -12.81 -13.01
C ALA A 45 4.01 -13.75 -12.78
N GLU A 46 4.16 -14.76 -11.93
CA GLU A 46 3.14 -15.79 -11.66
C GLU A 46 2.40 -15.54 -10.34
N ILE A 47 2.77 -14.49 -9.59
CA ILE A 47 2.27 -14.27 -8.23
C ILE A 47 0.75 -14.07 -8.15
N VAL A 48 0.16 -13.39 -9.15
CA VAL A 48 -1.28 -13.14 -9.20
C VAL A 48 -2.03 -14.44 -9.37
N ASP A 49 -1.66 -15.23 -10.39
CA ASP A 49 -2.31 -16.50 -10.71
C ASP A 49 -2.19 -17.50 -9.54
N ALA A 50 -1.02 -17.52 -8.89
CA ALA A 50 -0.79 -18.37 -7.73
C ALA A 50 -1.64 -17.97 -6.52
N LEU A 51 -1.80 -16.67 -6.25
CA LEU A 51 -2.65 -16.15 -5.20
C LEU A 51 -4.13 -16.43 -5.47
N GLU A 52 -4.60 -16.23 -6.71
CA GLU A 52 -5.98 -16.53 -7.11
C GLU A 52 -6.26 -18.04 -7.00
N SER A 53 -5.36 -18.88 -7.50
CA SER A 53 -5.48 -20.33 -7.37
C SER A 53 -5.57 -20.78 -5.91
N ALA A 54 -4.65 -20.29 -5.07
CA ALA A 54 -4.62 -20.59 -3.65
C ALA A 54 -5.92 -20.16 -2.94
N SER A 55 -6.43 -18.97 -3.26
CA SER A 55 -7.65 -18.45 -2.63
C SER A 55 -8.92 -19.26 -2.98
N GLY A 56 -8.89 -20.01 -4.08
CA GLY A 56 -9.97 -20.90 -4.52
C GLY A 56 -9.89 -22.33 -3.94
N GLU A 57 -8.83 -22.67 -3.18
CA GLU A 57 -8.69 -24.02 -2.60
C GLU A 57 -9.76 -24.29 -1.55
N ALA A 58 -10.48 -25.42 -1.71
CA ALA A 58 -11.53 -25.82 -0.77
C ALA A 58 -10.93 -26.12 0.62
N GLY A 59 -11.56 -25.57 1.65
CA GLY A 59 -11.19 -25.80 3.05
C GLY A 59 -9.91 -25.05 3.47
N LEU A 60 -9.49 -24.03 2.75
CA LEU A 60 -8.42 -23.13 3.16
C LEU A 60 -8.93 -22.17 4.24
N ASP A 61 -8.23 -22.09 5.37
CA ASP A 61 -8.60 -21.23 6.51
C ASP A 61 -7.92 -19.86 6.46
N ALA A 62 -6.73 -19.76 5.86
CA ALA A 62 -5.99 -18.50 5.73
C ALA A 62 -5.00 -18.54 4.56
N LEU A 63 -4.73 -17.36 3.97
CA LEU A 63 -3.75 -17.13 2.94
C LEU A 63 -2.58 -16.33 3.53
N LEU A 64 -1.33 -16.81 3.35
CA LEU A 64 -0.15 -15.99 3.61
C LEU A 64 0.41 -15.48 2.30
N ALA A 65 0.76 -14.21 2.24
CA ALA A 65 1.44 -13.64 1.09
C ALA A 65 2.79 -13.07 1.49
N GLY A 66 3.84 -13.48 0.77
CA GLY A 66 5.18 -12.98 0.99
C GLY A 66 5.73 -12.23 -0.22
N GLY A 67 6.17 -10.99 0.00
CA GLY A 67 6.69 -10.15 -1.08
C GLY A 67 6.84 -8.68 -0.71
N GLY A 68 6.97 -7.83 -1.73
CA GLY A 68 6.94 -6.38 -1.58
C GLY A 68 5.52 -5.82 -1.55
N ASP A 69 5.41 -4.48 -1.42
CA ASP A 69 4.11 -3.78 -1.26
C ASP A 69 3.10 -4.12 -2.37
N GLY A 70 3.54 -4.24 -3.62
CA GLY A 70 2.66 -4.64 -4.74
C GLY A 70 2.10 -6.07 -4.61
N THR A 71 2.93 -7.03 -4.17
CA THR A 71 2.47 -8.40 -3.89
C THR A 71 1.42 -8.41 -2.77
N ILE A 72 1.70 -7.66 -1.70
CA ILE A 72 0.81 -7.58 -0.53
C ILE A 72 -0.51 -6.88 -0.87
N SER A 73 -0.48 -5.80 -1.65
CA SER A 73 -1.70 -5.13 -2.12
C SER A 73 -2.59 -6.05 -2.95
N THR A 74 -2.00 -6.79 -3.90
CA THR A 74 -2.72 -7.77 -4.71
C THR A 74 -3.32 -8.88 -3.85
N ALA A 75 -2.53 -9.44 -2.93
CA ALA A 75 -2.98 -10.48 -2.02
C ALA A 75 -4.12 -10.02 -1.11
N ALA A 76 -4.07 -8.77 -0.64
CA ALA A 76 -5.14 -8.18 0.18
C ALA A 76 -6.46 -8.08 -0.59
N GLY A 77 -6.42 -7.65 -1.85
CA GLY A 77 -7.61 -7.61 -2.70
C GLY A 77 -8.20 -9.00 -2.99
N ILE A 78 -7.34 -10.01 -3.22
CA ILE A 78 -7.76 -11.39 -3.45
C ILE A 78 -8.34 -12.01 -2.19
N ALA A 79 -7.64 -11.89 -1.05
CA ALA A 79 -8.09 -12.41 0.24
C ALA A 79 -9.41 -11.78 0.69
N TRP A 80 -9.57 -10.47 0.51
CA TRP A 80 -10.81 -9.75 0.79
C TRP A 80 -12.00 -10.32 0.00
N LYS A 81 -11.84 -10.46 -1.32
CA LYS A 81 -12.89 -11.03 -2.19
C LYS A 81 -13.24 -12.47 -1.85
N ALA A 82 -12.24 -13.26 -1.43
CA ALA A 82 -12.41 -14.64 -1.01
C ALA A 82 -12.91 -14.78 0.44
N GLY A 83 -12.95 -13.69 1.22
CA GLY A 83 -13.31 -13.71 2.64
C GLY A 83 -12.29 -14.40 3.54
N LEU A 84 -11.05 -14.63 3.04
CA LEU A 84 -9.97 -15.32 3.75
C LEU A 84 -9.14 -14.35 4.61
N PRO A 85 -8.72 -14.75 5.80
CA PRO A 85 -7.68 -14.03 6.55
C PRO A 85 -6.36 -14.01 5.80
N LEU A 86 -5.74 -12.81 5.71
CA LEU A 86 -4.44 -12.59 5.09
C LEU A 86 -3.34 -12.48 6.14
N GLY A 87 -2.31 -13.30 6.07
CA GLY A 87 -1.05 -13.09 6.76
C GLY A 87 -0.02 -12.44 5.84
N VAL A 88 0.67 -11.43 6.35
CA VAL A 88 1.62 -10.62 5.57
C VAL A 88 3.06 -10.94 5.95
N ILE A 89 3.87 -11.35 4.98
CA ILE A 89 5.30 -11.59 5.14
C ILE A 89 6.07 -10.49 4.38
N PRO A 90 6.69 -9.52 5.09
CA PRO A 90 7.25 -8.32 4.51
C PRO A 90 8.64 -8.55 3.89
N ALA A 91 8.71 -8.91 2.63
CA ALA A 91 9.97 -9.14 1.91
C ALA A 91 10.35 -7.98 0.96
N GLY A 92 9.64 -6.86 1.00
CA GLY A 92 9.90 -5.66 0.20
C GLY A 92 10.86 -4.68 0.86
N THR A 93 10.98 -3.50 0.24
CA THR A 93 11.83 -2.40 0.77
C THR A 93 11.04 -1.50 1.74
N MET A 94 9.82 -1.12 1.40
CA MET A 94 9.02 -0.18 2.21
C MET A 94 8.12 -0.91 3.20
N ASN A 95 7.43 -1.97 2.76
CA ASN A 95 6.55 -2.81 3.58
C ASN A 95 5.50 -1.99 4.35
N LEU A 96 4.84 -1.07 3.66
CA LEU A 96 3.98 -0.05 4.29
C LEU A 96 2.79 -0.66 5.02
N PHE A 97 2.11 -1.63 4.40
CA PHE A 97 0.97 -2.28 5.04
C PHE A 97 1.39 -3.12 6.25
N ALA A 98 2.53 -3.83 6.17
CA ALA A 98 3.09 -4.57 7.32
C ALA A 98 3.43 -3.63 8.49
N ARG A 99 3.94 -2.42 8.22
CA ARG A 99 4.20 -1.38 9.24
C ARG A 99 2.90 -0.90 9.87
N SER A 100 1.86 -0.64 9.08
CA SER A 100 0.54 -0.26 9.59
C SER A 100 -0.07 -1.36 10.46
N LEU A 101 0.16 -2.63 10.15
CA LEU A 101 -0.23 -3.79 10.95
C LEU A 101 0.70 -4.02 12.16
N LYS A 102 1.76 -3.22 12.34
CA LYS A 102 2.78 -3.34 13.40
C LYS A 102 3.47 -4.72 13.42
N LEU A 103 3.64 -5.33 12.23
CA LEU A 103 4.33 -6.59 12.09
C LEU A 103 5.87 -6.41 12.11
N PRO A 104 6.62 -7.40 12.62
CA PRO A 104 8.06 -7.43 12.42
C PRO A 104 8.43 -7.39 10.95
N LEU A 105 9.43 -6.58 10.57
CA LEU A 105 9.91 -6.50 9.18
C LEU A 105 10.98 -7.55 8.85
N ASP A 106 11.38 -8.33 9.82
CA ASP A 106 12.24 -9.49 9.66
C ASP A 106 11.38 -10.69 9.25
N ILE A 107 11.70 -11.28 8.10
CA ILE A 107 10.91 -12.38 7.51
C ILE A 107 10.89 -13.64 8.37
N TRP A 108 11.90 -13.87 9.22
CA TRP A 108 11.95 -15.00 10.14
C TRP A 108 11.12 -14.76 11.40
N LYS A 109 11.25 -13.57 12.00
CA LYS A 109 10.50 -13.19 13.20
C LYS A 109 8.99 -13.13 12.96
N VAL A 110 8.58 -12.73 11.75
CA VAL A 110 7.16 -12.64 11.41
C VAL A 110 6.51 -14.03 11.32
N LEU A 111 7.28 -15.11 11.00
CA LEU A 111 6.74 -16.48 10.96
C LEU A 111 6.24 -16.93 12.32
N ASP A 112 7.04 -16.74 13.37
CA ASP A 112 6.67 -17.13 14.74
C ASP A 112 5.43 -16.36 15.21
N LEU A 113 5.35 -15.07 14.86
CA LEU A 113 4.18 -14.26 15.16
C LEU A 113 2.95 -14.76 14.43
N LEU A 114 3.05 -15.00 13.10
CA LEU A 114 1.91 -15.45 12.29
C LEU A 114 1.43 -16.85 12.67
N ALA A 115 2.33 -17.75 13.09
CA ALA A 115 1.96 -19.07 13.57
C ALA A 115 1.10 -19.04 14.85
N GLY A 116 1.24 -17.98 15.68
CA GLY A 116 0.43 -17.75 16.87
C GLY A 116 -0.61 -16.65 16.73
N ALA A 117 -0.84 -16.14 15.52
CA ALA A 117 -1.65 -14.97 15.27
C ALA A 117 -3.14 -15.18 15.55
N LYS A 118 -3.84 -14.08 15.80
CA LYS A 118 -5.30 -14.00 15.79
C LYS A 118 -5.78 -13.29 14.52
N VAL A 119 -7.02 -13.56 14.12
CA VAL A 119 -7.70 -12.82 13.07
C VAL A 119 -8.20 -11.49 13.63
N ALA A 120 -7.90 -10.41 12.93
CA ALA A 120 -8.47 -9.09 13.17
C ALA A 120 -9.11 -8.55 11.88
N ASN A 121 -10.14 -7.72 12.04
CA ASN A 121 -10.77 -7.02 10.94
C ASN A 121 -10.12 -5.65 10.81
N VAL A 122 -9.74 -5.30 9.57
CA VAL A 122 -9.16 -4.00 9.23
C VAL A 122 -9.85 -3.44 8.00
N ASP A 123 -9.62 -2.17 7.73
CA ASP A 123 -10.23 -1.51 6.58
C ASP A 123 -9.48 -1.84 5.29
N ILE A 124 -10.22 -1.88 4.19
CA ILE A 124 -9.69 -1.90 2.83
C ILE A 124 -10.42 -0.83 2.02
N ALA A 125 -9.75 -0.22 1.04
CA ALA A 125 -10.40 0.76 0.17
C ALA A 125 -10.42 0.29 -1.28
N THR A 126 -11.29 0.91 -2.07
CA THR A 126 -11.35 0.70 -3.51
C THR A 126 -11.28 2.02 -4.26
N ALA A 127 -10.59 2.01 -5.42
CA ALA A 127 -10.61 3.09 -6.41
C ALA A 127 -11.23 2.54 -7.70
N ASN A 128 -12.40 3.01 -8.08
CA ASN A 128 -13.22 2.45 -9.17
C ASN A 128 -13.37 0.93 -9.07
N GLY A 129 -13.62 0.42 -7.86
CA GLY A 129 -13.78 -1.02 -7.58
C GLY A 129 -12.46 -1.80 -7.48
N ARG A 130 -11.30 -1.22 -7.81
CA ARG A 130 -10.00 -1.85 -7.63
C ARG A 130 -9.53 -1.69 -6.19
N PRO A 131 -9.29 -2.78 -5.43
CA PRO A 131 -8.88 -2.71 -4.02
C PRO A 131 -7.47 -2.17 -3.85
N PHE A 132 -7.25 -1.50 -2.72
CA PHE A 132 -5.94 -1.04 -2.28
C PHE A 132 -5.89 -0.96 -0.74
N VAL A 133 -4.69 -1.08 -0.17
CA VAL A 133 -4.46 -1.10 1.29
C VAL A 133 -3.59 0.04 1.79
N HIS A 134 -3.03 0.84 0.87
CA HIS A 134 -2.20 1.98 1.24
C HIS A 134 -2.76 3.29 0.71
N GLN A 135 -2.58 3.62 -0.59
CA GLN A 135 -3.08 4.89 -1.11
C GLN A 135 -3.29 4.95 -2.63
N PHE A 136 -4.27 5.75 -3.04
CA PHE A 136 -4.39 6.34 -4.36
C PHE A 136 -3.73 7.72 -4.37
N SER A 137 -3.03 8.09 -5.44
CA SER A 137 -2.47 9.44 -5.57
C SER A 137 -2.33 9.91 -7.02
N ALA A 138 -2.37 11.23 -7.20
CA ALA A 138 -2.17 11.89 -8.50
C ALA A 138 -1.32 13.16 -8.34
N GLY A 139 -0.77 13.65 -9.45
CA GLY A 139 0.07 14.84 -9.47
C GLY A 139 1.51 14.57 -9.11
N LEU A 140 2.06 15.23 -8.10
CA LEU A 140 3.46 15.16 -7.67
C LEU A 140 3.98 13.73 -7.53
N HIS A 141 3.27 12.88 -6.79
CA HIS A 141 3.67 11.49 -6.55
C HIS A 141 3.68 10.67 -7.85
N ALA A 142 2.62 10.79 -8.66
CA ALA A 142 2.53 10.06 -9.93
C ALA A 142 3.65 10.49 -10.90
N ARG A 143 3.97 11.79 -10.94
CA ARG A 143 5.08 12.30 -11.74
C ARG A 143 6.43 11.77 -11.26
N MET A 144 6.65 11.75 -9.95
CA MET A 144 7.87 11.20 -9.34
C MET A 144 8.05 9.70 -9.64
N VAL A 145 7.00 8.89 -9.49
CA VAL A 145 7.02 7.46 -9.81
C VAL A 145 7.29 7.23 -11.30
N ARG A 146 6.64 8.01 -12.19
CA ARG A 146 6.87 7.94 -13.64
C ARG A 146 8.33 8.24 -13.99
N MET A 147 8.89 9.33 -13.46
CA MET A 147 10.27 9.70 -13.71
C MET A 147 11.25 8.64 -13.19
N ARG A 148 11.01 8.12 -11.99
CA ARG A 148 11.81 7.02 -11.44
C ARG A 148 11.77 5.77 -12.34
N ASN A 149 10.61 5.40 -12.86
CA ASN A 149 10.45 4.21 -13.69
C ASN A 149 11.08 4.35 -15.09
N GLN A 150 11.35 5.58 -15.55
CA GLN A 150 12.07 5.87 -16.80
C GLN A 150 13.59 5.79 -16.66
N MET A 151 14.10 5.69 -15.43
CA MET A 151 15.54 5.61 -15.17
C MET A 151 15.96 4.16 -15.05
N ASP A 152 16.95 3.75 -15.84
CA ASP A 152 17.57 2.43 -15.71
C ASP A 152 18.39 2.32 -14.43
N PHE A 153 18.14 1.28 -13.65
CA PHE A 153 18.93 0.98 -12.47
C PHE A 153 19.09 -0.53 -12.26
N ALA A 154 20.33 -0.98 -12.24
CA ALA A 154 20.69 -2.38 -12.02
C ALA A 154 20.93 -2.72 -10.52
N SER A 155 20.94 -1.72 -9.63
CA SER A 155 21.32 -1.90 -8.23
C SER A 155 20.44 -1.13 -7.26
N ARG A 156 20.52 -1.45 -5.95
CA ARG A 156 19.84 -0.71 -4.87
C ARG A 156 20.28 0.76 -4.82
N ILE A 157 21.58 1.02 -5.04
CA ILE A 157 22.13 2.38 -5.10
C ILE A 157 21.56 3.13 -6.31
N GLY A 158 21.43 2.46 -7.47
CA GLY A 158 20.78 3.02 -8.66
C GLY A 158 19.33 3.44 -8.38
N LYS A 159 18.55 2.63 -7.66
CA LYS A 159 17.17 2.99 -7.25
C LYS A 159 17.12 4.25 -6.39
N ILE A 160 18.04 4.39 -5.43
CA ILE A 160 18.11 5.58 -4.56
C ILE A 160 18.44 6.82 -5.40
N ARG A 161 19.45 6.75 -6.27
CA ARG A 161 19.82 7.86 -7.17
C ARG A 161 18.69 8.24 -8.12
N ALA A 162 18.02 7.27 -8.72
CA ALA A 162 16.86 7.49 -9.60
C ALA A 162 15.72 8.19 -8.85
N SER A 163 15.41 7.77 -7.64
CA SER A 163 14.38 8.41 -6.81
C SER A 163 14.75 9.85 -6.44
N THR A 164 16.01 10.12 -6.11
CA THR A 164 16.50 11.48 -5.80
C THR A 164 16.46 12.39 -7.03
N SER A 165 16.90 11.90 -8.20
CA SER A 165 16.82 12.66 -9.46
C SER A 165 15.38 12.93 -9.89
N ALA A 166 14.47 11.96 -9.72
CA ALA A 166 13.05 12.14 -10.00
C ALA A 166 12.42 13.20 -9.09
N ALA A 167 12.74 13.16 -7.79
CA ALA A 167 12.27 14.17 -6.83
C ALA A 167 12.77 15.57 -7.21
N PHE A 168 14.02 15.70 -7.60
CA PHE A 168 14.60 16.97 -8.04
C PHE A 168 13.93 17.49 -9.33
N GLY A 169 13.70 16.63 -10.32
CA GLY A 169 13.00 17.02 -11.55
C GLY A 169 11.55 17.48 -11.33
N VAL A 170 10.84 16.86 -10.38
CA VAL A 170 9.49 17.31 -9.98
C VAL A 170 9.53 18.62 -9.23
N MET A 171 10.60 18.88 -8.46
CA MET A 171 10.77 20.14 -7.72
C MET A 171 10.95 21.34 -8.66
N LEU A 172 11.64 21.16 -9.81
CA LEU A 172 11.87 22.25 -10.76
C LEU A 172 10.63 22.69 -11.54
N ASP A 173 9.68 21.77 -11.77
CA ASP A 173 8.45 22.02 -12.52
C ASP A 173 7.30 21.22 -11.89
N PRO A 174 6.74 21.69 -10.77
CA PRO A 174 5.67 20.97 -10.11
C PRO A 174 4.40 20.93 -10.96
N PRO A 175 3.68 19.78 -11.00
CA PRO A 175 2.45 19.69 -11.75
C PRO A 175 1.38 20.62 -11.18
N ARG A 176 0.54 21.16 -12.07
CA ARG A 176 -0.66 21.93 -11.73
C ARG A 176 -1.81 21.41 -12.57
N PHE A 177 -2.90 21.02 -11.92
CA PHE A 177 -4.09 20.51 -12.59
C PHE A 177 -5.34 20.83 -11.77
N GLU A 178 -6.49 20.89 -12.43
CA GLU A 178 -7.76 21.13 -11.80
C GLU A 178 -8.39 19.78 -11.41
N VAL A 179 -9.03 19.76 -10.25
CA VAL A 179 -9.84 18.65 -9.75
C VAL A 179 -11.13 19.21 -9.16
N VAL A 180 -12.22 18.56 -9.51
CA VAL A 180 -13.50 18.70 -8.81
C VAL A 180 -13.60 17.52 -7.87
N PHE A 181 -13.82 17.74 -6.59
CA PHE A 181 -13.98 16.68 -5.62
C PHE A 181 -15.22 16.86 -4.77
N ASP A 182 -15.88 15.75 -4.50
CA ASP A 182 -17.00 15.64 -3.57
C ASP A 182 -16.58 14.65 -2.47
N ILE A 183 -16.70 15.10 -1.23
CA ILE A 183 -16.37 14.33 -0.04
C ILE A 183 -17.66 13.89 0.64
N ASP A 184 -17.82 12.58 0.83
CA ASP A 184 -18.96 11.94 1.47
C ASP A 184 -20.33 12.18 0.78
N GLY A 185 -20.34 12.72 -0.44
CA GLY A 185 -21.57 12.94 -1.20
C GLY A 185 -22.46 14.02 -0.58
N ASP A 186 -21.88 15.02 0.08
CA ASP A 186 -22.63 16.13 0.71
C ASP A 186 -23.20 17.14 -0.31
N GLY A 187 -22.99 16.89 -1.59
CA GLY A 187 -23.42 17.70 -2.72
C GLY A 187 -22.62 19.00 -2.88
N ARG A 188 -21.54 19.18 -2.12
CA ARG A 188 -20.62 20.29 -2.25
C ARG A 188 -19.42 19.86 -3.07
N SER A 189 -19.49 20.07 -4.38
CA SER A 189 -18.31 19.91 -5.22
C SER A 189 -17.44 21.17 -5.10
N ASP A 190 -16.18 20.96 -4.77
CA ASP A 190 -15.18 22.03 -4.74
C ASP A 190 -14.24 21.84 -5.94
N GLU A 191 -14.10 22.88 -6.76
CA GLU A 191 -13.19 22.90 -7.90
C GLU A 191 -12.01 23.81 -7.60
N ARG A 192 -10.82 23.24 -7.61
CA ARG A 192 -9.61 24.05 -7.40
C ARG A 192 -8.40 23.46 -8.13
N PRO A 193 -7.43 24.33 -8.48
CA PRO A 193 -6.13 23.89 -8.95
C PRO A 193 -5.34 23.29 -7.77
N ILE A 194 -4.66 22.18 -8.03
CA ILE A 194 -3.78 21.49 -7.07
C ILE A 194 -2.50 21.01 -7.73
N SER A 195 -1.47 20.72 -6.93
CA SER A 195 -0.23 20.05 -7.34
C SER A 195 -0.24 18.56 -7.02
N ALA A 196 -0.98 18.15 -6.03
CA ALA A 196 -1.13 16.73 -5.67
C ALA A 196 -2.46 16.46 -4.95
N ILE A 197 -2.94 15.25 -5.14
CA ILE A 197 -3.96 14.63 -4.29
C ILE A 197 -3.50 13.24 -3.88
N SER A 198 -3.72 12.89 -2.62
CA SER A 198 -3.55 11.54 -2.10
C SER A 198 -4.75 11.16 -1.24
N VAL A 199 -5.27 9.96 -1.46
CA VAL A 199 -6.34 9.36 -0.66
C VAL A 199 -5.84 8.04 -0.13
N SER A 200 -5.65 7.94 1.20
CA SER A 200 -5.14 6.73 1.83
C SER A 200 -6.24 5.89 2.44
N ASN A 201 -6.01 4.60 2.46
CA ASN A 201 -6.81 3.63 3.21
C ASN A 201 -6.47 3.77 4.69
N ASN A 202 -7.19 4.55 5.41
CA ASN A 202 -6.95 5.09 6.75
C ASN A 202 -6.04 6.33 6.77
N PRO A 203 -6.28 7.24 7.72
CA PRO A 203 -5.45 8.44 7.88
C PRO A 203 -3.99 8.08 8.17
N LEU A 204 -3.08 8.68 7.41
CA LEU A 204 -1.65 8.48 7.56
C LEU A 204 -1.16 8.97 8.92
N GLY A 205 -0.19 8.29 9.50
CA GLY A 205 0.48 8.70 10.72
C GLY A 205 1.45 9.88 10.53
N ASN A 206 1.94 10.42 11.65
CA ASN A 206 2.99 11.43 11.64
C ASN A 206 4.37 10.75 11.52
N ASN A 207 4.64 10.18 10.35
CA ASN A 207 5.88 9.48 10.04
C ASN A 207 6.34 9.83 8.61
N SER A 208 7.65 9.69 8.36
CA SER A 208 8.26 10.03 7.06
C SER A 208 8.02 8.99 5.95
N LEU A 209 7.42 7.86 6.28
CA LEU A 209 7.19 6.77 5.33
C LEU A 209 5.74 6.68 4.85
N PHE A 210 4.84 7.56 5.34
CA PHE A 210 3.43 7.62 4.93
C PHE A 210 2.64 6.33 5.19
N PHE A 211 2.87 5.63 6.29
CA PHE A 211 1.99 4.53 6.70
C PHE A 211 0.98 4.99 7.78
N ALA A 212 -0.15 4.30 7.86
CA ALA A 212 -1.19 4.58 8.85
C ALA A 212 -0.80 4.01 10.23
N ASP A 213 -1.07 4.76 11.30
CA ASP A 213 -0.85 4.28 12.68
C ASP A 213 -1.96 3.32 13.14
N ARG A 214 -3.13 3.42 12.50
CA ARG A 214 -4.30 2.55 12.70
C ARG A 214 -4.86 2.14 11.34
N VAL A 215 -5.39 0.92 11.26
CA VAL A 215 -5.94 0.30 10.04
C VAL A 215 -7.42 -0.05 10.16
N ASP A 216 -8.08 0.51 11.18
CA ASP A 216 -9.45 0.21 11.61
C ASP A 216 -10.25 1.48 11.93
N THR A 217 -9.98 2.59 11.26
CA THR A 217 -10.60 3.88 11.56
C THR A 217 -11.97 4.05 10.88
N GLY A 218 -12.30 3.22 9.89
CA GLY A 218 -13.48 3.36 9.05
C GLY A 218 -13.48 4.64 8.19
N LYS A 219 -12.32 5.31 8.04
CA LYS A 219 -12.19 6.57 7.31
C LYS A 219 -10.98 6.56 6.40
N LEU A 220 -11.16 7.09 5.19
CA LEU A 220 -10.07 7.47 4.30
C LEU A 220 -9.33 8.68 4.86
N GLY A 221 -8.02 8.78 4.62
CA GLY A 221 -7.30 10.04 4.76
C GLY A 221 -7.23 10.77 3.42
N VAL A 222 -7.64 12.03 3.36
CA VAL A 222 -7.64 12.84 2.14
C VAL A 222 -6.66 13.98 2.29
N TYR A 223 -5.71 14.08 1.38
CA TYR A 223 -4.64 15.08 1.41
C TYR A 223 -4.56 15.80 0.06
N LEU A 224 -4.72 17.10 0.09
CA LEU A 224 -4.62 17.97 -1.06
C LEU A 224 -3.42 18.88 -0.88
N ALA A 225 -2.54 18.94 -1.88
CA ALA A 225 -1.50 19.96 -1.93
C ALA A 225 -1.91 21.05 -2.92
N GLU A 226 -2.05 22.29 -2.45
CA GLU A 226 -2.31 23.45 -3.28
C GLU A 226 -1.23 23.64 -4.36
N PRO A 227 -1.46 24.52 -5.35
CA PRO A 227 -0.45 24.77 -6.38
C PRO A 227 0.89 25.18 -5.76
N LEU A 228 1.91 24.39 -5.99
CA LEU A 228 3.25 24.59 -5.44
C LEU A 228 4.16 25.25 -6.45
N GLU A 229 5.00 26.15 -5.96
CA GLU A 229 6.21 26.62 -6.64
C GLU A 229 7.41 25.73 -6.27
N PRO A 230 8.53 25.77 -6.99
CA PRO A 230 9.71 24.94 -6.70
C PRO A 230 10.17 24.98 -5.24
N THR A 231 10.15 26.14 -4.61
CA THR A 231 10.52 26.32 -3.20
C THR A 231 9.51 25.66 -2.25
N GLY A 232 8.23 25.71 -2.60
CA GLY A 232 7.16 25.05 -1.86
C GLY A 232 7.28 23.52 -1.89
N VAL A 233 7.69 22.94 -3.02
CA VAL A 233 7.98 21.49 -3.12
C VAL A 233 9.15 21.13 -2.21
N GLY A 234 10.22 21.97 -2.16
CA GLY A 234 11.35 21.76 -1.26
C GLY A 234 10.93 21.79 0.22
N LYS A 235 10.08 22.76 0.61
CA LYS A 235 9.52 22.86 1.97
C LYS A 235 8.68 21.63 2.30
N LEU A 236 7.77 21.24 1.41
CA LEU A 236 6.94 20.04 1.59
C LEU A 236 7.80 18.77 1.73
N ALA A 237 8.82 18.59 0.89
CA ALA A 237 9.74 17.45 0.99
C ALA A 237 10.48 17.42 2.34
N PHE A 238 10.90 18.57 2.84
CA PHE A 238 11.53 18.67 4.17
C PHE A 238 10.56 18.31 5.30
N ASP A 239 9.30 18.79 5.25
CA ASP A 239 8.29 18.46 6.23
C ASP A 239 7.91 16.96 6.19
N ILE A 240 7.89 16.36 5.01
CA ILE A 240 7.74 14.90 4.83
C ILE A 240 8.85 14.15 5.55
N LEU A 241 10.11 14.51 5.34
CA LEU A 241 11.26 13.85 5.98
C LEU A 241 11.20 13.94 7.52
N ARG A 242 10.58 14.99 8.05
CA ARG A 242 10.35 15.17 9.48
C ARG A 242 9.09 14.50 10.00
N GLY A 243 8.30 13.86 9.14
CA GLY A 243 6.99 13.29 9.48
C GLY A 243 5.91 14.33 9.77
N LYS A 244 6.08 15.56 9.29
CA LYS A 244 5.23 16.73 9.58
C LYS A 244 4.51 17.28 8.36
N PHE A 245 4.30 16.46 7.33
CA PHE A 245 3.68 16.93 6.07
C PHE A 245 2.28 17.53 6.24
N LYS A 246 1.52 17.08 7.27
CA LYS A 246 0.19 17.63 7.58
C LYS A 246 0.24 19.03 8.20
N GLU A 247 1.39 19.44 8.75
CA GLU A 247 1.62 20.76 9.31
C GLU A 247 2.04 21.78 8.22
N ASN A 248 2.31 21.31 6.99
CA ASN A 248 2.69 22.18 5.89
C ASN A 248 1.48 23.04 5.45
N GLU A 249 1.67 24.33 5.32
CA GLU A 249 0.62 25.31 4.98
C GLU A 249 -0.06 25.08 3.62
N ALA A 250 0.63 24.43 2.69
CA ALA A 250 0.10 24.07 1.37
C ALA A 250 -0.66 22.75 1.37
N VAL A 251 -0.75 22.05 2.50
CA VAL A 251 -1.42 20.75 2.61
C VAL A 251 -2.70 20.88 3.42
N THR A 252 -3.82 20.57 2.77
CA THR A 252 -5.09 20.36 3.47
C THR A 252 -5.27 18.88 3.73
N ALA A 253 -5.54 18.51 4.99
CA ALA A 253 -5.80 17.13 5.41
C ALA A 253 -7.21 17.02 5.97
N SER A 254 -7.96 16.03 5.51
CA SER A 254 -9.32 15.70 5.98
C SER A 254 -9.54 14.19 5.99
N THR A 255 -10.71 13.76 6.45
CA THR A 255 -11.10 12.35 6.42
C THR A 255 -12.47 12.20 5.76
N ALA A 256 -12.73 11.03 5.14
CA ALA A 256 -13.97 10.74 4.44
C ALA A 256 -14.29 9.25 4.48
N GLU A 257 -15.53 8.87 4.17
CA GLU A 257 -15.90 7.48 3.86
C GLU A 257 -15.91 7.22 2.34
N ARG A 258 -16.18 8.28 1.58
CA ARG A 258 -16.18 8.26 0.12
C ARG A 258 -15.58 9.56 -0.42
N VAL A 259 -14.85 9.45 -1.50
CA VAL A 259 -14.31 10.58 -2.26
C VAL A 259 -14.59 10.35 -3.74
N HIS A 260 -15.25 11.32 -4.37
CA HIS A 260 -15.39 11.33 -5.82
C HIS A 260 -14.49 12.44 -6.39
N LEU A 261 -13.67 12.07 -7.36
CA LEU A 261 -12.74 12.97 -8.04
C LEU A 261 -13.10 13.02 -9.51
N HIS A 262 -13.31 14.23 -10.04
CA HIS A 262 -13.45 14.47 -11.47
C HIS A 262 -12.32 15.39 -11.94
N PHE A 263 -11.68 15.02 -13.07
CA PHE A 263 -10.57 15.76 -13.67
C PHE A 263 -11.05 16.43 -14.96
N PRO A 264 -11.57 17.68 -14.92
CA PRO A 264 -12.26 18.32 -16.05
C PRO A 264 -11.34 18.54 -17.24
N LYS A 265 -10.06 18.81 -17.00
CA LYS A 265 -9.03 18.99 -18.04
C LYS A 265 -8.18 17.73 -18.20
N TYR A 266 -8.84 16.57 -18.25
CA TYR A 266 -8.16 15.31 -18.46
C TYR A 266 -7.24 15.33 -19.69
N ARG A 267 -5.94 15.05 -19.48
CA ARG A 267 -4.97 14.90 -20.58
C ARG A 267 -4.75 13.43 -20.89
N LYS A 268 -4.87 13.06 -22.18
CA LYS A 268 -4.53 11.71 -22.63
C LYS A 268 -3.10 11.35 -22.20
N GLY A 269 -2.93 10.30 -21.40
CA GLY A 269 -1.64 9.89 -20.82
C GLY A 269 -1.36 10.44 -19.43
N ALA A 270 -2.30 11.12 -18.77
CA ALA A 270 -2.21 11.37 -17.35
C ALA A 270 -2.10 10.06 -16.56
N ALA A 271 -1.40 10.11 -15.44
CA ALA A 271 -1.20 8.93 -14.60
C ALA A 271 -1.59 9.20 -13.15
N CYS A 272 -2.06 8.15 -12.49
CA CYS A 272 -2.19 8.04 -11.05
C CYS A 272 -1.32 6.90 -10.52
N VAL A 273 -1.21 6.82 -9.21
CA VAL A 273 -0.53 5.72 -8.52
C VAL A 273 -1.54 5.07 -7.57
N LEU A 274 -1.61 3.76 -7.58
CA LEU A 274 -2.38 2.95 -6.63
C LEU A 274 -1.43 1.94 -5.98
N ASP A 275 -1.24 2.02 -4.67
CA ASP A 275 -0.30 1.19 -3.91
C ASP A 275 1.10 1.06 -4.55
N GLY A 276 1.61 2.17 -5.11
CA GLY A 276 2.91 2.24 -5.75
C GLY A 276 2.94 1.84 -7.24
N GLU A 277 1.84 1.31 -7.79
CA GLU A 277 1.71 0.99 -9.20
C GLU A 277 1.25 2.21 -10.01
N LEU A 278 1.99 2.52 -11.07
CA LEU A 278 1.66 3.60 -11.99
C LEU A 278 0.58 3.15 -12.98
N LEU A 279 -0.58 3.77 -12.91
CA LEU A 279 -1.73 3.47 -13.75
C LEU A 279 -2.10 4.64 -14.66
N ARG A 280 -2.85 4.35 -15.71
CA ARG A 280 -3.50 5.40 -16.48
C ARG A 280 -4.60 6.04 -15.63
N MET A 281 -4.54 7.36 -15.48
CA MET A 281 -5.58 8.11 -14.77
C MET A 281 -6.92 8.02 -15.52
N PRO A 282 -8.00 7.60 -14.90
CA PRO A 282 -9.35 7.80 -15.45
C PRO A 282 -9.83 9.23 -15.23
N PRO A 283 -10.77 9.75 -16.03
CA PRO A 283 -11.34 11.08 -15.84
C PRO A 283 -12.13 11.21 -14.53
N ASP A 284 -12.73 10.11 -14.08
CA ASP A 284 -13.52 10.02 -12.86
C ASP A 284 -12.97 8.90 -11.97
N VAL A 285 -12.81 9.19 -10.68
CA VAL A 285 -12.34 8.22 -9.68
C VAL A 285 -13.27 8.27 -8.48
N GLU A 286 -13.95 7.17 -8.22
CA GLU A 286 -14.67 6.94 -6.98
C GLU A 286 -13.80 6.14 -6.03
N ILE A 287 -13.53 6.70 -4.84
CA ILE A 287 -12.76 6.03 -3.78
C ILE A 287 -13.69 5.81 -2.60
N LYS A 288 -13.74 4.57 -2.11
CA LYS A 288 -14.61 4.19 -1.00
C LYS A 288 -13.85 3.33 -0.01
N ILE A 289 -14.07 3.56 1.31
CA ILE A 289 -13.60 2.66 2.36
C ILE A 289 -14.61 1.54 2.59
N HIS A 290 -14.10 0.35 2.91
CA HIS A 290 -14.83 -0.82 3.34
C HIS A 290 -14.36 -1.15 4.76
N ALA A 291 -15.05 -0.56 5.73
CA ALA A 291 -14.64 -0.57 7.13
C ALA A 291 -14.73 -1.98 7.73
N GLY A 292 -13.60 -2.48 8.23
CA GLY A 292 -13.50 -3.79 8.91
C GLY A 292 -13.74 -5.01 8.01
N GLU A 293 -13.72 -4.84 6.68
CA GLU A 293 -14.04 -5.94 5.76
C GLU A 293 -12.86 -6.85 5.43
N LEU A 294 -11.61 -6.38 5.56
CA LEU A 294 -10.43 -7.20 5.34
C LEU A 294 -10.03 -7.92 6.63
N LYS A 295 -9.98 -9.25 6.58
CA LYS A 295 -9.46 -10.07 7.67
C LYS A 295 -7.94 -10.19 7.53
N VAL A 296 -7.20 -9.97 8.63
CA VAL A 296 -5.73 -10.10 8.65
C VAL A 296 -5.28 -10.90 9.86
N LEU A 297 -4.11 -11.53 9.74
CA LEU A 297 -3.43 -12.19 10.85
C LEU A 297 -2.50 -11.18 11.54
N VAL A 298 -2.76 -10.93 12.82
CA VAL A 298 -1.99 -9.99 13.65
C VAL A 298 -1.52 -10.63 14.94
N ALA A 299 -0.56 -10.00 15.61
CA ALA A 299 -0.13 -10.46 16.94
C ALA A 299 -1.32 -10.58 17.90
N PRO A 300 -1.37 -11.62 18.74
CA PRO A 300 -2.26 -11.61 19.88
C PRO A 300 -1.94 -10.38 20.74
N GLU A 301 -2.96 -9.65 21.20
CA GLU A 301 -2.74 -8.55 22.14
C GLU A 301 -1.97 -9.09 23.33
N GLN A 302 -0.82 -8.49 23.64
CA GLN A 302 -0.22 -8.73 24.95
C GLN A 302 -1.17 -8.11 25.98
N PRO A 303 -1.53 -8.84 27.05
CA PRO A 303 -2.28 -8.21 28.13
C PRO A 303 -1.45 -6.99 28.58
N THR A 304 -2.09 -5.83 28.54
CA THR A 304 -1.50 -4.60 29.12
C THR A 304 -1.20 -4.91 30.58
N ALA A 305 0.11 -4.95 30.92
CA ALA A 305 0.58 -5.10 32.28
C ALA A 305 0.23 -3.87 33.13
#